data_aaf235d2069183856226aeee888733b2
#
_entry.id   aaf235d2069183856226aeee888733b2
#
_cell.length_a   1.000
_cell.length_b   1.000
_cell.length_c   1.000
_cell.angle_alpha   90.00
_cell.angle_beta   90.00
_cell.angle_gamma   90.00
#
_symmetry.space_group_name_H-M   'P 1'
#
loop_
_entity.id
_entity.type
_entity.pdbx_description
1 polymer ?
#
loop_
_entity_poly.entity_id
_entity_poly.type
_entity_poly.pdbx_seq_one_letter_code
_entity_poly.pdbx_strand_id
1 'polypeptide(L)'
;MKNTLRQVFHSPKFVGGFVIFVAILLLMIVYPLINPGNPLEQIGVGTFAKPGTYVSLYDATNTSTETLRLPDAAENRLKASLSDEDRVAMVEWFAAAGVDISDLDVQDTDALLELWEANYDPNLRPKGMTNAKVNYFRRVNNSLQDLKAGDTIIIAEKNDDGELEQVKTINANDYVRTSAVANVKVLPLGTDNFGRDVLKELVGAIGTSIGIGLIAGIVATLIGLTFGLLAGYVGGIVDDLIMFITNIFTVIPGFVLLILISYSLGQEQRGASVVAVVIGFTSWTWTARSVRSQVISLRNRDHVNLSKLSGHSLIRIVLTDILPYIASYVVMAFILQVSSGILAEAQLSLLGLGPRTTVTPTLGLMMNWAMLYSAHTNGSWWAYFPVILSITLISFSLNLMNTGLDQVFNPTLRD
;
A
#
# COMPACT_ATOMS: atom_id res chain seq x y z
N MET A 1 16.10 32.38 -12.07
CA MET A 1 15.73 31.30 -11.16
C MET A 1 14.67 31.70 -10.12
N LYS A 2 14.82 32.74 -9.27
CA LYS A 2 13.81 33.13 -8.29
C LYS A 2 12.43 33.43 -8.90
N ASN A 3 12.35 34.11 -10.02
CA ASN A 3 11.09 34.44 -10.71
C ASN A 3 10.41 33.19 -11.29
N THR A 4 11.17 32.26 -11.83
CA THR A 4 10.66 31.00 -12.40
C THR A 4 10.08 30.09 -11.32
N LEU A 5 10.79 29.91 -10.19
CA LEU A 5 10.28 29.17 -9.03
C LEU A 5 8.99 29.80 -8.51
N ARG A 6 8.94 31.13 -8.38
CA ARG A 6 7.73 31.83 -7.96
C ARG A 6 6.55 31.56 -8.89
N GLN A 7 6.78 31.54 -10.21
CA GLN A 7 5.75 31.25 -11.20
C GLN A 7 5.24 29.80 -11.09
N VAL A 8 6.12 28.83 -10.87
CA VAL A 8 5.77 27.41 -10.69
C VAL A 8 4.82 27.23 -9.49
N PHE A 9 5.14 27.87 -8.36
CA PHE A 9 4.27 27.82 -7.17
C PHE A 9 3.01 28.69 -7.26
N HIS A 10 2.79 29.43 -8.36
CA HIS A 10 1.53 30.10 -8.65
C HIS A 10 0.59 29.26 -9.53
N SER A 11 1.07 28.15 -10.10
CA SER A 11 0.21 27.21 -10.82
C SER A 11 -0.61 26.36 -9.85
N PRO A 12 -1.95 26.46 -9.85
CA PRO A 12 -2.78 25.69 -8.92
C PRO A 12 -2.63 24.17 -9.14
N LYS A 13 -2.39 23.74 -10.38
CA LYS A 13 -2.14 22.34 -10.71
C LYS A 13 -0.84 21.84 -10.10
N PHE A 14 0.24 22.62 -10.23
CA PHE A 14 1.51 22.27 -9.62
C PHE A 14 1.40 22.19 -8.10
N VAL A 15 0.81 23.21 -7.48
CA VAL A 15 0.65 23.27 -6.02
C VAL A 15 -0.19 22.13 -5.51
N GLY A 16 -1.30 21.80 -6.18
CA GLY A 16 -2.16 20.67 -5.80
C GLY A 16 -1.39 19.33 -5.85
N GLY A 17 -0.69 19.07 -6.95
CA GLY A 17 0.16 17.87 -7.07
C GLY A 17 1.28 17.84 -6.03
N PHE A 18 1.95 18.96 -5.82
CA PHE A 18 3.04 19.09 -4.85
C PHE A 18 2.58 18.84 -3.41
N VAL A 19 1.43 19.39 -3.01
CA VAL A 19 0.86 19.16 -1.66
C VAL A 19 0.54 17.69 -1.44
N ILE A 20 -0.09 17.02 -2.42
CA ILE A 20 -0.38 15.58 -2.33
C ILE A 20 0.92 14.78 -2.21
N PHE A 21 1.91 15.08 -3.05
CA PHE A 21 3.19 14.37 -3.05
C PHE A 21 3.96 14.57 -1.75
N VAL A 22 4.02 15.80 -1.24
CA VAL A 22 4.65 16.12 0.05
C VAL A 22 3.94 15.44 1.21
N ALA A 23 2.60 15.37 1.20
CA ALA A 23 1.85 14.65 2.22
C ALA A 23 2.22 13.14 2.24
N ILE A 24 2.38 12.53 1.07
CA ILE A 24 2.81 11.12 0.95
C ILE A 24 4.25 10.96 1.45
N LEU A 25 5.16 11.87 1.11
CA LEU A 25 6.54 11.86 1.60
C LEU A 25 6.61 12.06 3.12
N LEU A 26 5.78 12.95 3.68
CA LEU A 26 5.69 13.14 5.12
C LEU A 26 5.19 11.88 5.82
N LEU A 27 4.16 11.23 5.29
CA LEU A 27 3.68 9.94 5.80
C LEU A 27 4.81 8.89 5.80
N MET A 28 5.53 8.78 4.68
CA MET A 28 6.64 7.85 4.52
C MET A 28 7.78 8.07 5.53
N ILE A 29 8.06 9.34 5.88
CA ILE A 29 9.15 9.68 6.81
C ILE A 29 8.70 9.61 8.27
N VAL A 30 7.51 10.16 8.57
CA VAL A 30 7.05 10.33 9.95
C VAL A 30 6.53 9.01 10.53
N TYR A 31 5.81 8.21 9.75
CA TYR A 31 5.21 6.97 10.25
C TYR A 31 6.25 5.96 10.79
N PRO A 32 7.38 5.66 10.13
CA PRO A 32 8.40 4.76 10.66
C PRO A 32 9.10 5.29 11.92
N LEU A 33 9.12 6.61 12.14
CA LEU A 33 9.66 7.23 13.37
C LEU A 33 8.73 6.97 14.56
N ILE A 34 7.42 6.95 14.33
CA ILE A 34 6.40 6.69 15.37
C ILE A 34 6.24 5.18 15.57
N ASN A 35 6.35 4.38 14.53
CA ASN A 35 6.11 2.94 14.50
C ASN A 35 7.33 2.21 13.93
N PRO A 36 8.46 2.16 14.66
CA PRO A 36 9.69 1.53 14.17
C PRO A 36 9.54 0.02 14.02
N GLY A 37 10.45 -0.60 13.28
CA GLY A 37 10.54 -2.03 13.07
C GLY A 37 10.36 -2.46 11.61
N ASN A 38 10.51 -3.75 11.32
CA ASN A 38 10.44 -4.27 9.96
C ASN A 38 9.00 -4.20 9.41
N PRO A 39 8.78 -3.58 8.24
CA PRO A 39 7.46 -3.59 7.59
C PRO A 39 6.92 -4.98 7.24
N LEU A 40 7.81 -5.96 7.06
CA LEU A 40 7.47 -7.35 6.76
C LEU A 40 7.41 -8.25 8.00
N GLU A 41 7.43 -7.66 9.19
CA GLU A 41 7.29 -8.37 10.44
C GLU A 41 5.90 -9.02 10.55
N GLN A 42 5.90 -10.33 10.77
CA GLN A 42 4.69 -11.10 10.98
C GLN A 42 4.24 -10.93 12.43
N ILE A 43 3.09 -10.29 12.63
CA ILE A 43 2.53 -9.99 13.96
C ILE A 43 1.52 -11.05 14.38
N GLY A 44 0.96 -11.79 13.44
CA GLY A 44 -0.08 -12.78 13.71
C GLY A 44 -0.05 -13.98 12.79
N VAL A 45 -0.87 -14.97 13.11
CA VAL A 45 -1.11 -16.09 12.20
C VAL A 45 -1.98 -15.60 11.05
N GLY A 46 -1.46 -15.72 9.80
CA GLY A 46 -2.05 -15.13 8.61
C GLY A 46 -3.50 -15.47 8.39
N THR A 47 -4.30 -14.51 7.96
CA THR A 47 -5.64 -14.68 7.34
C THR A 47 -6.43 -13.38 7.29
N PHE A 48 -5.87 -12.30 6.77
CA PHE A 48 -6.65 -11.07 6.51
C PHE A 48 -7.50 -10.62 7.70
N ALA A 49 -6.89 -10.40 8.88
CA ALA A 49 -7.62 -9.84 10.00
C ALA A 49 -8.17 -8.44 9.65
N LYS A 50 -9.41 -8.17 10.02
CA LYS A 50 -10.13 -6.93 9.64
C LYS A 50 -9.46 -5.68 10.22
N PRO A 51 -9.67 -4.50 9.60
CA PRO A 51 -9.28 -3.22 10.16
C PRO A 51 -9.81 -3.04 11.59
N GLY A 52 -8.98 -2.48 12.47
CA GLY A 52 -9.31 -2.31 13.89
C GLY A 52 -9.02 -3.53 14.76
N THR A 53 -8.49 -4.62 14.21
CA THR A 53 -8.04 -5.78 14.98
C THR A 53 -6.92 -5.38 15.93
N TYR A 54 -6.97 -5.93 17.14
CA TYR A 54 -5.97 -5.71 18.18
C TYR A 54 -5.08 -6.94 18.30
N VAL A 55 -3.79 -6.70 18.51
CA VAL A 55 -2.80 -7.76 18.73
C VAL A 55 -2.02 -7.43 19.98
N SER A 56 -1.87 -8.39 20.90
CA SER A 56 -0.95 -8.22 22.00
C SER A 56 0.49 -8.23 21.47
N LEU A 57 1.27 -7.20 21.78
CA LEU A 57 2.69 -7.14 21.39
C LEU A 57 3.50 -8.29 21.99
N TYR A 58 3.03 -8.82 23.10
CA TYR A 58 3.65 -9.97 23.74
C TYR A 58 3.50 -11.25 22.89
N ASP A 59 2.31 -11.47 22.35
CA ASP A 59 2.03 -12.65 21.50
C ASP A 59 2.74 -12.56 20.16
N ALA A 60 2.98 -11.34 19.65
CA ALA A 60 3.70 -11.12 18.41
C ALA A 60 5.20 -11.51 18.49
N THR A 61 5.78 -11.47 19.69
CA THR A 61 7.18 -11.83 19.91
C THR A 61 7.39 -13.31 20.24
N ASN A 62 6.35 -14.01 20.67
CA ASN A 62 6.37 -15.44 20.98
C ASN A 62 5.94 -16.26 19.77
N THR A 63 6.86 -16.92 19.13
CA THR A 63 6.65 -17.76 17.94
C THR A 63 5.92 -19.08 18.19
N SER A 64 5.59 -19.37 19.42
CA SER A 64 4.90 -20.62 19.79
C SER A 64 3.47 -20.37 20.18
N THR A 65 2.57 -20.37 19.27
CA THR A 65 1.13 -20.47 19.48
C THR A 65 0.30 -19.19 19.39
N GLU A 66 -0.78 -19.32 18.70
CA GLU A 66 -2.05 -18.61 18.74
C GLU A 66 -1.95 -17.13 19.13
N THR A 67 -1.70 -16.29 18.15
CA THR A 67 -1.83 -14.85 18.32
C THR A 67 -3.28 -14.55 18.69
N LEU A 68 -3.48 -14.14 19.92
CA LEU A 68 -4.78 -13.76 20.43
C LEU A 68 -5.22 -12.48 19.73
N ARG A 69 -6.16 -12.61 18.85
CA ARG A 69 -6.82 -11.51 18.16
C ARG A 69 -8.03 -11.13 18.97
N LEU A 70 -8.15 -9.85 19.32
CA LEU A 70 -9.44 -9.27 19.66
C LEU A 70 -10.09 -8.81 18.34
N PRO A 71 -11.01 -9.55 17.77
CA PRO A 71 -11.90 -9.00 16.78
C PRO A 71 -12.91 -8.15 17.50
N ASP A 72 -13.37 -7.08 16.88
CA ASP A 72 -14.37 -6.12 17.34
C ASP A 72 -14.85 -6.44 18.75
N ALA A 73 -14.64 -5.52 19.69
CA ALA A 73 -14.81 -5.75 21.13
C ALA A 73 -15.79 -6.88 21.40
N ALA A 74 -15.41 -7.89 22.17
CA ALA A 74 -16.20 -9.10 22.41
C ALA A 74 -17.69 -8.79 22.66
N GLU A 75 -17.94 -7.63 23.27
CA GLU A 75 -19.23 -6.99 23.45
C GLU A 75 -20.00 -6.81 22.14
N ASN A 76 -19.36 -6.27 21.10
CA ASN A 76 -20.04 -6.01 19.82
C ASN A 76 -20.37 -7.30 19.08
N ARG A 77 -19.60 -8.37 19.28
CA ARG A 77 -19.89 -9.68 18.69
C ARG A 77 -21.02 -10.39 19.39
N LEU A 78 -21.04 -10.38 20.72
CA LEU A 78 -22.16 -10.93 21.48
C LEU A 78 -23.45 -10.17 21.18
N LYS A 79 -23.42 -8.84 21.15
CA LYS A 79 -24.59 -8.02 20.78
C LYS A 79 -25.01 -8.22 19.33
N ALA A 80 -24.07 -8.33 18.39
CA ALA A 80 -24.37 -8.58 16.98
C ALA A 80 -24.75 -10.03 16.66
N SER A 81 -24.38 -10.99 17.51
CA SER A 81 -24.76 -12.40 17.33
C SER A 81 -26.19 -12.74 17.80
N LEU A 82 -26.74 -11.89 18.68
CA LEU A 82 -28.13 -12.03 19.13
C LEU A 82 -29.04 -11.20 18.23
N SER A 83 -29.69 -11.90 17.29
CA SER A 83 -30.76 -11.29 16.49
C SER A 83 -32.03 -11.06 17.34
N ASP A 84 -32.93 -10.20 16.85
CA ASP A 84 -34.24 -10.04 17.50
C ASP A 84 -35.01 -11.35 17.59
N GLU A 85 -34.82 -12.25 16.61
CA GLU A 85 -35.42 -13.60 16.63
C GLU A 85 -34.82 -14.46 17.73
N ASP A 86 -33.51 -14.35 18.00
CA ASP A 86 -32.88 -15.07 19.11
C ASP A 86 -33.37 -14.58 20.46
N ARG A 87 -33.55 -13.27 20.62
CA ARG A 87 -34.10 -12.67 21.86
C ARG A 87 -35.51 -13.13 22.12
N VAL A 88 -36.39 -13.12 21.13
CA VAL A 88 -37.74 -13.60 21.21
C VAL A 88 -37.74 -15.08 21.55
N ALA A 89 -36.89 -15.88 20.95
CA ALA A 89 -36.75 -17.30 21.21
C ALA A 89 -36.31 -17.60 22.67
N MET A 90 -35.34 -16.80 23.19
CA MET A 90 -34.90 -16.92 24.60
C MET A 90 -36.04 -16.63 25.55
N VAL A 91 -36.82 -15.57 25.32
CA VAL A 91 -38.02 -15.25 26.13
C VAL A 91 -39.06 -16.35 26.07
N GLU A 92 -39.33 -16.94 24.90
CA GLU A 92 -40.23 -18.09 24.76
C GLU A 92 -39.73 -19.31 25.58
N TRP A 93 -38.41 -19.52 25.57
CA TRP A 93 -37.82 -20.62 26.35
C TRP A 93 -37.99 -20.37 27.86
N PHE A 94 -37.70 -19.17 28.37
CA PHE A 94 -37.89 -18.80 29.78
C PHE A 94 -39.32 -18.99 30.23
N ALA A 95 -40.27 -18.49 29.45
CA ALA A 95 -41.68 -18.65 29.74
C ALA A 95 -42.08 -20.12 29.81
N ALA A 96 -41.61 -20.96 28.90
CA ALA A 96 -41.90 -22.39 28.87
C ALA A 96 -41.16 -23.20 29.95
N ALA A 97 -40.00 -22.74 30.40
CA ALA A 97 -39.22 -23.31 31.49
C ALA A 97 -39.71 -22.84 32.86
N GLY A 98 -40.61 -21.85 32.93
CA GLY A 98 -41.13 -21.30 34.20
C GLY A 98 -40.15 -20.35 34.90
N VAL A 99 -39.25 -19.77 34.16
CA VAL A 99 -38.31 -18.73 34.67
C VAL A 99 -39.04 -17.39 34.74
N ASP A 100 -38.92 -16.71 35.86
CA ASP A 100 -39.52 -15.37 36.03
C ASP A 100 -38.72 -14.33 35.22
N ILE A 101 -39.43 -13.63 34.33
CA ILE A 101 -38.88 -12.61 33.45
C ILE A 101 -39.60 -11.26 33.63
N SER A 102 -40.31 -11.07 34.73
CA SER A 102 -41.13 -9.86 34.96
C SER A 102 -40.31 -8.60 35.00
N ASP A 103 -39.07 -8.64 35.45
CA ASP A 103 -38.14 -7.49 35.55
C ASP A 103 -37.09 -7.47 34.46
N LEU A 104 -37.16 -8.38 33.44
CA LEU A 104 -36.16 -8.47 32.40
C LEU A 104 -36.42 -7.47 31.27
N ASP A 105 -35.48 -6.57 31.05
CA ASP A 105 -35.41 -5.82 29.78
C ASP A 105 -34.79 -6.68 28.67
N VAL A 106 -35.61 -7.14 27.73
CA VAL A 106 -35.22 -8.00 26.62
C VAL A 106 -34.20 -7.30 25.69
N GLN A 107 -34.12 -5.97 25.71
CA GLN A 107 -33.16 -5.20 24.94
C GLN A 107 -31.81 -5.09 25.65
N ASP A 108 -31.78 -5.31 26.96
CA ASP A 108 -30.52 -5.42 27.69
C ASP A 108 -29.90 -6.81 27.44
N THR A 109 -28.89 -6.82 26.60
CA THR A 109 -28.18 -8.04 26.17
C THR A 109 -27.51 -8.74 27.35
N ASP A 110 -26.98 -7.97 28.30
CA ASP A 110 -26.19 -8.50 29.40
C ASP A 110 -27.09 -9.20 30.39
N ALA A 111 -28.20 -8.58 30.78
CA ALA A 111 -29.22 -9.19 31.65
C ALA A 111 -29.84 -10.43 31.01
N LEU A 112 -30.10 -10.38 29.69
CA LEU A 112 -30.67 -11.53 28.95
C LEU A 112 -29.70 -12.70 28.90
N LEU A 113 -28.41 -12.47 28.66
CA LEU A 113 -27.36 -13.50 28.60
C LEU A 113 -27.09 -14.10 29.97
N GLU A 114 -27.02 -13.27 31.01
CA GLU A 114 -26.83 -13.74 32.39
C GLU A 114 -27.98 -14.66 32.82
N LEU A 115 -29.21 -14.25 32.52
CA LEU A 115 -30.40 -15.08 32.84
C LEU A 115 -30.41 -16.38 32.02
N TRP A 116 -30.00 -16.32 30.72
CA TRP A 116 -29.92 -17.51 29.89
C TRP A 116 -28.91 -18.52 30.44
N GLU A 117 -27.72 -18.08 30.79
CA GLU A 117 -26.67 -18.94 31.33
C GLU A 117 -27.03 -19.57 32.66
N ALA A 118 -27.70 -18.80 33.51
CA ALA A 118 -28.12 -19.29 34.80
C ALA A 118 -29.21 -20.37 34.72
N ASN A 119 -30.03 -20.33 33.68
CA ASN A 119 -31.26 -21.17 33.65
C ASN A 119 -31.33 -22.17 32.50
N TYR A 120 -30.58 -21.97 31.39
CA TYR A 120 -30.68 -22.84 30.22
C TYR A 120 -30.12 -24.24 30.48
N ASP A 121 -30.99 -25.24 30.36
CA ASP A 121 -30.62 -26.66 30.38
C ASP A 121 -30.89 -27.30 29.02
N PRO A 122 -29.87 -27.78 28.29
CA PRO A 122 -30.01 -28.42 26.99
C PRO A 122 -30.80 -29.74 27.05
N ASN A 123 -30.97 -30.33 28.23
CA ASN A 123 -31.73 -31.56 28.45
C ASN A 123 -33.19 -31.29 28.82
N LEU A 124 -33.51 -30.07 29.22
CA LEU A 124 -34.89 -29.72 29.58
C LEU A 124 -35.71 -29.57 28.29
N ARG A 125 -36.83 -30.30 28.25
CA ARG A 125 -37.84 -30.20 27.17
C ARG A 125 -39.12 -29.59 27.71
N PRO A 126 -39.30 -28.28 27.62
CA PRO A 126 -40.54 -27.65 28.06
C PRO A 126 -41.75 -28.20 27.30
N LYS A 127 -42.85 -28.35 28.02
CA LYS A 127 -44.08 -28.88 27.42
C LYS A 127 -44.58 -27.99 26.28
N GLY A 128 -44.91 -28.60 25.14
CA GLY A 128 -45.44 -27.86 23.98
C GLY A 128 -44.39 -27.40 22.94
N MET A 129 -43.08 -27.63 23.17
CA MET A 129 -42.08 -27.27 22.21
C MET A 129 -41.83 -28.33 21.13
N THR A 130 -41.74 -27.91 19.87
CA THR A 130 -41.40 -28.78 18.75
C THR A 130 -39.89 -29.11 18.76
N ASN A 131 -39.51 -30.25 18.15
CA ASN A 131 -38.10 -30.60 18.00
C ASN A 131 -37.29 -29.54 17.22
N ALA A 132 -37.92 -28.83 16.29
CA ALA A 132 -37.30 -27.75 15.58
C ALA A 132 -36.93 -26.58 16.50
N LYS A 133 -37.81 -26.19 17.43
CA LYS A 133 -37.52 -25.13 18.43
C LYS A 133 -36.44 -25.58 19.40
N VAL A 134 -36.46 -26.78 19.90
CA VAL A 134 -35.42 -27.32 20.79
C VAL A 134 -34.04 -27.30 20.11
N ASN A 135 -33.99 -27.70 18.86
CA ASN A 135 -32.74 -27.64 18.10
C ASN A 135 -32.27 -26.18 17.80
N TYR A 136 -33.21 -25.24 17.69
CA TYR A 136 -32.90 -23.84 17.55
C TYR A 136 -32.25 -23.30 18.83
N PHE A 137 -32.82 -23.50 19.99
CA PHE A 137 -32.26 -23.10 21.29
C PHE A 137 -30.88 -23.71 21.54
N ARG A 138 -30.70 -24.97 21.16
CA ARG A 138 -29.39 -25.63 21.28
C ARG A 138 -28.35 -24.99 20.37
N ARG A 139 -28.74 -24.58 19.16
CA ARG A 139 -27.82 -23.82 18.24
C ARG A 139 -27.46 -22.47 18.82
N VAL A 140 -28.43 -21.71 19.31
CA VAL A 140 -28.18 -20.41 19.95
C VAL A 140 -27.23 -20.58 21.12
N ASN A 141 -27.47 -21.54 22.01
CA ASN A 141 -26.59 -21.79 23.14
C ASN A 141 -25.18 -22.20 22.71
N ASN A 142 -25.05 -23.11 21.74
CA ASN A 142 -23.73 -23.52 21.25
C ASN A 142 -22.99 -22.37 20.61
N SER A 143 -23.65 -21.51 19.81
CA SER A 143 -23.06 -20.34 19.25
C SER A 143 -22.55 -19.34 20.30
N LEU A 144 -23.32 -19.19 21.41
CA LEU A 144 -22.89 -18.36 22.54
C LEU A 144 -21.70 -18.98 23.29
N GLN A 145 -21.67 -20.28 23.47
CA GLN A 145 -20.55 -20.99 24.11
C GLN A 145 -19.28 -20.93 23.21
N ASP A 146 -19.45 -21.12 21.90
CA ASP A 146 -18.33 -21.02 20.95
C ASP A 146 -17.73 -19.59 20.92
N LEU A 147 -18.59 -18.57 21.00
CA LEU A 147 -18.16 -17.18 21.13
C LEU A 147 -17.39 -16.91 22.41
N LYS A 148 -17.80 -17.53 23.51
CA LYS A 148 -17.11 -17.45 24.80
C LYS A 148 -15.80 -18.22 24.82
N ALA A 149 -15.75 -19.42 24.27
CA ALA A 149 -14.57 -20.28 24.27
C ALA A 149 -13.47 -19.79 23.33
N GLY A 150 -13.85 -19.05 22.25
CA GLY A 150 -12.93 -18.66 21.20
C GLY A 150 -12.03 -17.47 21.50
N ASP A 151 -12.25 -16.71 22.57
CA ASP A 151 -11.66 -15.38 22.74
C ASP A 151 -11.07 -15.14 24.14
N THR A 152 -10.27 -16.05 24.63
CA THR A 152 -9.49 -15.83 25.85
C THR A 152 -8.16 -15.20 25.53
N ILE A 153 -7.87 -14.00 26.05
CA ILE A 153 -6.57 -13.35 25.98
C ILE A 153 -5.84 -13.61 27.29
N ILE A 154 -4.67 -14.18 27.18
CA ILE A 154 -3.75 -14.31 28.30
C ILE A 154 -2.73 -13.20 28.20
N ILE A 155 -2.71 -12.30 29.18
CA ILE A 155 -1.68 -11.28 29.34
C ILE A 155 -0.63 -11.85 30.28
N ALA A 156 0.58 -12.03 29.78
CA ALA A 156 1.71 -12.44 30.57
C ALA A 156 2.80 -11.37 30.50
N GLU A 157 3.43 -11.09 31.61
CA GLU A 157 4.58 -10.18 31.73
C GLU A 157 5.81 -10.96 32.14
N LYS A 158 7.00 -10.48 31.73
CA LYS A 158 8.25 -11.05 32.22
C LYS A 158 8.48 -10.59 33.65
N ASN A 159 8.67 -11.53 34.57
CA ASN A 159 9.15 -11.25 35.91
C ASN A 159 10.65 -10.87 35.90
N ASP A 160 11.19 -10.47 37.04
CA ASP A 160 12.60 -10.05 37.17
C ASP A 160 13.59 -11.17 36.82
N ASP A 161 13.17 -12.42 36.85
CA ASP A 161 13.94 -13.61 36.48
C ASP A 161 13.87 -13.93 34.97
N GLY A 162 13.09 -13.16 34.22
CA GLY A 162 12.89 -13.34 32.77
C GLY A 162 11.90 -14.42 32.40
N GLU A 163 11.23 -15.04 33.36
CA GLU A 163 10.14 -15.99 33.14
C GLU A 163 8.82 -15.27 32.91
N LEU A 164 7.92 -15.94 32.20
CA LEU A 164 6.62 -15.42 31.82
C LEU A 164 5.60 -15.71 32.91
N GLU A 165 5.12 -14.68 33.57
CA GLU A 165 4.04 -14.79 34.54
C GLU A 165 2.72 -14.28 33.96
N GLN A 166 1.68 -15.09 34.07
CA GLN A 166 0.33 -14.75 33.62
C GLN A 166 -0.26 -13.69 34.58
N VAL A 167 -0.38 -12.46 34.11
CA VAL A 167 -0.89 -11.35 34.91
C VAL A 167 -2.40 -11.26 34.87
N LYS A 168 -3.01 -11.54 33.68
CA LYS A 168 -4.45 -11.42 33.50
C LYS A 168 -4.94 -12.32 32.38
N THR A 169 -6.12 -12.92 32.58
CA THR A 169 -6.88 -13.57 31.51
C THR A 169 -8.11 -12.74 31.21
N ILE A 170 -8.34 -12.43 29.93
CA ILE A 170 -9.49 -11.66 29.46
C ILE A 170 -10.31 -12.59 28.55
N ASN A 171 -11.55 -12.80 28.90
CA ASN A 171 -12.49 -13.59 28.11
C ASN A 171 -13.33 -12.69 27.19
N ALA A 172 -13.99 -13.28 26.21
CA ALA A 172 -14.89 -12.56 25.30
C ALA A 172 -16.01 -11.78 26.01
N ASN A 173 -16.34 -12.14 27.23
CA ASN A 173 -17.35 -11.49 28.07
C ASN A 173 -16.81 -10.32 28.89
N ASP A 174 -15.50 -10.21 29.02
CA ASP A 174 -14.89 -9.07 29.71
C ASP A 174 -14.93 -7.90 28.74
N TYR A 175 -15.79 -6.94 28.99
CA TYR A 175 -15.91 -5.69 28.22
C TYR A 175 -14.60 -4.90 28.29
N VAL A 176 -13.66 -5.23 27.41
CA VAL A 176 -12.33 -4.64 27.46
C VAL A 176 -12.25 -3.47 26.51
N ARG A 177 -12.06 -2.28 27.07
CA ARG A 177 -11.54 -1.16 26.28
C ARG A 177 -10.08 -1.45 26.00
N THR A 178 -9.63 -1.26 24.74
CA THR A 178 -8.23 -1.40 24.35
C THR A 178 -7.27 -0.65 25.26
N SER A 179 -7.71 0.50 25.81
CA SER A 179 -6.94 1.28 26.79
C SER A 179 -6.73 0.59 28.14
N ALA A 180 -7.49 -0.48 28.43
CA ALA A 180 -7.36 -1.24 29.68
C ALA A 180 -6.46 -2.49 29.52
N VAL A 181 -6.03 -2.82 28.30
CA VAL A 181 -5.13 -3.95 28.02
C VAL A 181 -3.73 -3.43 27.84
N ALA A 182 -2.80 -3.88 28.68
CA ALA A 182 -1.38 -3.53 28.54
C ALA A 182 -0.80 -4.15 27.26
N ASN A 183 0.14 -3.47 26.62
CA ASN A 183 0.90 -3.96 25.47
C ASN A 183 0.06 -4.35 24.25
N VAL A 184 -1.04 -3.67 23.98
CA VAL A 184 -1.88 -3.91 22.80
C VAL A 184 -1.51 -2.96 21.67
N LYS A 185 -1.31 -3.51 20.48
CA LYS A 185 -1.15 -2.76 19.23
C LYS A 185 -2.44 -2.85 18.42
N VAL A 186 -3.01 -1.69 18.11
CA VAL A 186 -4.14 -1.60 17.18
C VAL A 186 -3.63 -1.61 15.75
N LEU A 187 -4.25 -2.40 14.88
CA LEU A 187 -3.97 -2.49 13.45
C LEU A 187 -5.05 -1.73 12.66
N PRO A 188 -4.83 -0.45 12.31
CA PRO A 188 -5.87 0.37 11.68
C PRO A 188 -6.37 -0.17 10.34
N LEU A 189 -5.48 -0.81 9.56
CA LEU A 189 -5.81 -1.49 8.31
C LEU A 189 -5.78 -3.02 8.43
N GLY A 190 -5.80 -3.57 9.66
CA GLY A 190 -5.77 -5.01 9.85
C GLY A 190 -4.48 -5.67 9.37
N THR A 191 -4.58 -6.94 8.97
CA THR A 191 -3.44 -7.72 8.49
C THR A 191 -3.60 -8.16 7.03
N ASP A 192 -2.46 -8.47 6.40
CA ASP A 192 -2.38 -9.19 5.13
C ASP A 192 -2.61 -10.71 5.32
N ASN A 193 -2.40 -11.49 4.26
CA ASN A 193 -2.47 -12.94 4.28
C ASN A 193 -1.37 -13.62 5.11
N PHE A 194 -0.28 -12.93 5.43
CA PHE A 194 0.82 -13.43 6.25
C PHE A 194 0.70 -13.02 7.72
N GLY A 195 -0.31 -12.22 8.09
CA GLY A 195 -0.45 -11.67 9.43
C GLY A 195 0.44 -10.45 9.70
N ARG A 196 0.84 -9.70 8.65
CA ARG A 196 1.61 -8.45 8.76
C ARG A 196 0.67 -7.26 8.91
N ASP A 197 1.14 -6.20 9.56
CA ASP A 197 0.42 -4.93 9.66
C ASP A 197 0.36 -4.25 8.28
N VAL A 198 -0.82 -4.24 7.67
CA VAL A 198 -1.03 -3.67 6.33
C VAL A 198 -0.64 -2.19 6.26
N LEU A 199 -0.89 -1.39 7.29
CA LEU A 199 -0.51 0.03 7.29
C LEU A 199 1.00 0.21 7.33
N LYS A 200 1.69 -0.54 8.17
CA LYS A 200 3.16 -0.50 8.28
C LYS A 200 3.83 -0.97 6.99
N GLU A 201 3.31 -2.05 6.42
CA GLU A 201 3.77 -2.58 5.14
C GLU A 201 3.53 -1.58 4.00
N LEU A 202 2.33 -0.98 3.93
CA LEU A 202 1.96 0.02 2.93
C LEU A 202 2.91 1.22 2.92
N VAL A 203 3.20 1.77 4.11
CA VAL A 203 4.12 2.93 4.21
C VAL A 203 5.53 2.53 3.78
N GLY A 204 6.01 1.37 4.19
CA GLY A 204 7.30 0.84 3.72
C GLY A 204 7.33 0.62 2.20
N ALA A 205 6.25 0.07 1.66
CA ALA A 205 6.09 -0.19 0.22
C ALA A 205 6.05 1.10 -0.60
N ILE A 206 5.39 2.17 -0.12
CA ILE A 206 5.40 3.50 -0.74
C ILE A 206 6.85 3.99 -0.88
N GLY A 207 7.64 3.90 0.20
CA GLY A 207 9.04 4.33 0.19
C GLY A 207 9.88 3.58 -0.83
N THR A 208 9.76 2.25 -0.86
CA THR A 208 10.50 1.41 -1.80
C THR A 208 10.09 1.68 -3.25
N SER A 209 8.78 1.75 -3.54
CA SER A 209 8.29 2.00 -4.90
C SER A 209 8.66 3.40 -5.41
N ILE A 210 8.61 4.43 -4.57
CA ILE A 210 9.13 5.78 -4.93
C ILE A 210 10.64 5.72 -5.20
N GLY A 211 11.41 5.02 -4.36
CA GLY A 211 12.85 4.84 -4.56
C GLY A 211 13.18 4.17 -5.89
N ILE A 212 12.46 3.10 -6.24
CA ILE A 212 12.60 2.41 -7.54
C ILE A 212 12.26 3.37 -8.69
N GLY A 213 11.14 4.08 -8.59
CA GLY A 213 10.75 5.06 -9.60
C GLY A 213 11.76 6.18 -9.80
N LEU A 214 12.36 6.70 -8.71
CA LEU A 214 13.40 7.72 -8.76
C LEU A 214 14.65 7.22 -9.50
N ILE A 215 15.17 6.03 -9.14
CA ILE A 215 16.34 5.43 -9.80
C ILE A 215 16.02 5.17 -11.27
N ALA A 216 14.87 4.56 -11.56
CA ALA A 216 14.45 4.32 -12.94
C ALA A 216 14.31 5.62 -13.75
N GLY A 217 13.71 6.65 -13.16
CA GLY A 217 13.58 7.96 -13.77
C GLY A 217 14.91 8.63 -14.06
N ILE A 218 15.87 8.56 -13.13
CA ILE A 218 17.24 9.08 -13.33
C ILE A 218 17.90 8.35 -14.49
N VAL A 219 17.90 7.01 -14.49
CA VAL A 219 18.55 6.20 -15.52
C VAL A 219 17.93 6.48 -16.90
N ALA A 220 16.58 6.43 -17.00
CA ALA A 220 15.88 6.69 -18.27
C ALA A 220 16.12 8.10 -18.79
N THR A 221 16.11 9.10 -17.89
CA THR A 221 16.33 10.50 -18.29
C THR A 221 17.77 10.74 -18.70
N LEU A 222 18.76 10.20 -17.99
CA LEU A 222 20.18 10.36 -18.36
C LEU A 222 20.51 9.70 -19.70
N ILE A 223 20.05 8.47 -19.93
CA ILE A 223 20.25 7.78 -21.22
C ILE A 223 19.53 8.53 -22.33
N GLY A 224 18.25 8.87 -22.12
CA GLY A 224 17.44 9.57 -23.10
C GLY A 224 17.98 10.98 -23.43
N LEU A 225 18.42 11.72 -22.41
CA LEU A 225 19.04 13.03 -22.55
C LEU A 225 20.35 12.94 -23.38
N THR A 226 21.22 11.98 -23.02
CA THR A 226 22.51 11.81 -23.72
C THR A 226 22.30 11.47 -25.21
N PHE A 227 21.46 10.48 -25.49
CA PHE A 227 21.18 10.08 -26.86
C PHE A 227 20.40 11.14 -27.62
N GLY A 228 19.46 11.83 -27.00
CA GLY A 228 18.71 12.92 -27.61
C GLY A 228 19.59 14.13 -27.95
N LEU A 229 20.52 14.51 -27.05
CA LEU A 229 21.50 15.57 -27.29
C LEU A 229 22.44 15.22 -28.44
N LEU A 230 22.99 14.00 -28.43
CA LEU A 230 23.91 13.55 -29.49
C LEU A 230 23.21 13.49 -30.86
N ALA A 231 22.07 12.84 -30.95
CA ALA A 231 21.29 12.73 -32.18
C ALA A 231 20.86 14.12 -32.71
N GLY A 232 20.31 14.95 -31.83
CA GLY A 232 19.78 16.26 -32.22
C GLY A 232 20.86 17.28 -32.61
N TYR A 233 22.02 17.28 -31.92
CA TYR A 233 23.08 18.26 -32.17
C TYR A 233 24.03 17.82 -33.29
N VAL A 234 24.56 16.60 -33.26
CA VAL A 234 25.51 16.09 -34.26
C VAL A 234 24.80 15.87 -35.60
N GLY A 235 23.68 15.19 -35.60
CA GLY A 235 22.92 14.86 -36.81
C GLY A 235 23.60 13.79 -37.69
N GLY A 236 23.14 13.67 -38.95
CA GLY A 236 23.70 12.73 -39.92
C GLY A 236 23.71 11.28 -39.44
N ILE A 237 24.81 10.56 -39.73
CA ILE A 237 24.94 9.11 -39.39
C ILE A 237 24.74 8.83 -37.88
N VAL A 238 25.16 9.75 -37.00
CA VAL A 238 24.97 9.59 -35.53
C VAL A 238 23.50 9.64 -35.19
N ASP A 239 22.74 10.55 -35.75
CA ASP A 239 21.31 10.64 -35.61
C ASP A 239 20.61 9.39 -36.15
N ASP A 240 20.94 8.97 -37.35
CA ASP A 240 20.36 7.80 -38.02
C ASP A 240 20.59 6.52 -37.19
N LEU A 241 21.80 6.32 -36.66
CA LEU A 241 22.15 5.16 -35.82
C LEU A 241 21.39 5.18 -34.50
N ILE A 242 21.36 6.31 -33.78
CA ILE A 242 20.67 6.43 -32.52
C ILE A 242 19.14 6.22 -32.70
N MET A 243 18.58 6.82 -33.77
CA MET A 243 17.16 6.67 -34.06
C MET A 243 16.83 5.24 -34.52
N PHE A 244 17.72 4.56 -35.24
CA PHE A 244 17.57 3.15 -35.60
C PHE A 244 17.45 2.27 -34.32
N ILE A 245 18.39 2.43 -33.37
CA ILE A 245 18.34 1.72 -32.07
C ILE A 245 17.05 2.06 -31.32
N THR A 246 16.70 3.36 -31.25
CA THR A 246 15.48 3.84 -30.59
C THR A 246 14.23 3.22 -31.21
N ASN A 247 14.21 3.04 -32.53
CA ASN A 247 13.10 2.40 -33.25
C ASN A 247 12.99 0.92 -32.89
N ILE A 248 14.11 0.17 -32.82
CA ILE A 248 14.12 -1.22 -32.39
C ILE A 248 13.48 -1.36 -31.00
N PHE A 249 13.92 -0.55 -30.02
CA PHE A 249 13.37 -0.56 -28.67
C PHE A 249 11.88 -0.18 -28.63
N THR A 250 11.41 0.64 -29.55
CA THR A 250 10.02 1.10 -29.59
C THR A 250 9.08 0.09 -30.27
N VAL A 251 9.58 -0.71 -31.21
CA VAL A 251 8.79 -1.76 -31.90
C VAL A 251 8.46 -2.89 -30.93
N ILE A 252 9.37 -3.20 -30.01
CA ILE A 252 9.12 -4.19 -28.98
C ILE A 252 8.23 -3.53 -27.90
N PRO A 253 7.06 -4.15 -27.55
CA PRO A 253 6.26 -3.63 -26.44
C PRO A 253 7.11 -3.54 -25.17
N GLY A 254 7.28 -2.33 -24.60
CA GLY A 254 8.21 -2.08 -23.50
C GLY A 254 7.99 -3.00 -22.29
N PHE A 255 6.72 -3.32 -22.00
CA PHE A 255 6.38 -4.25 -20.92
C PHE A 255 6.85 -5.68 -21.20
N VAL A 256 6.77 -6.14 -22.44
CA VAL A 256 7.28 -7.48 -22.83
C VAL A 256 8.81 -7.54 -22.69
N LEU A 257 9.51 -6.48 -23.11
CA LEU A 257 10.96 -6.39 -22.94
C LEU A 257 11.34 -6.41 -21.44
N LEU A 258 10.60 -5.70 -20.62
CA LEU A 258 10.80 -5.65 -19.17
C LEU A 258 10.61 -7.04 -18.53
N ILE A 259 9.57 -7.78 -18.91
CA ILE A 259 9.31 -9.16 -18.47
C ILE A 259 10.47 -10.08 -18.86
N LEU A 260 10.91 -10.03 -20.12
CA LEU A 260 11.99 -10.90 -20.62
C LEU A 260 13.29 -10.67 -19.85
N ILE A 261 13.68 -9.41 -19.63
CA ILE A 261 14.90 -9.08 -18.89
C ILE A 261 14.77 -9.51 -17.43
N SER A 262 13.65 -9.20 -16.77
CA SER A 262 13.43 -9.56 -15.37
C SER A 262 13.37 -11.06 -15.14
N TYR A 263 12.76 -11.80 -16.05
CA TYR A 263 12.73 -13.26 -16.01
C TYR A 263 14.14 -13.86 -16.15
N SER A 264 14.94 -13.30 -17.07
CA SER A 264 16.33 -13.77 -17.34
C SER A 264 17.27 -13.56 -16.16
N LEU A 265 17.03 -12.54 -15.32
CA LEU A 265 17.84 -12.26 -14.13
C LEU A 265 17.68 -13.29 -13.01
N GLY A 266 16.60 -14.08 -13.01
CA GLY A 266 16.30 -14.98 -11.91
C GLY A 266 15.92 -14.25 -10.61
N GLN A 267 15.27 -14.97 -9.69
CA GLN A 267 14.73 -14.37 -8.46
C GLN A 267 15.80 -13.82 -7.52
N GLU A 268 16.95 -14.52 -7.45
CA GLU A 268 18.04 -14.17 -6.55
C GLU A 268 18.69 -12.81 -6.87
N GLN A 269 18.72 -12.42 -8.13
CA GLN A 269 19.36 -11.19 -8.59
C GLN A 269 18.42 -9.99 -8.67
N ARG A 270 17.11 -10.19 -8.49
CA ARG A 270 16.11 -9.12 -8.57
C ARG A 270 16.03 -8.30 -7.26
N GLY A 271 17.11 -7.59 -6.94
CA GLY A 271 17.07 -6.53 -5.91
C GLY A 271 16.30 -5.30 -6.40
N ALA A 272 15.80 -4.47 -5.49
CA ALA A 272 15.05 -3.26 -5.83
C ALA A 272 15.83 -2.33 -6.77
N SER A 273 17.13 -2.15 -6.53
CA SER A 273 18.00 -1.31 -7.36
C SER A 273 18.20 -1.89 -8.76
N VAL A 274 18.33 -3.22 -8.88
CA VAL A 274 18.49 -3.90 -10.18
C VAL A 274 17.23 -3.74 -11.01
N VAL A 275 16.07 -3.99 -10.42
CA VAL A 275 14.77 -3.79 -11.08
C VAL A 275 14.60 -2.34 -11.53
N ALA A 276 14.97 -1.36 -10.70
CA ALA A 276 14.91 0.06 -11.04
C ALA A 276 15.79 0.39 -12.25
N VAL A 277 17.02 -0.12 -12.31
CA VAL A 277 17.94 0.09 -13.45
C VAL A 277 17.38 -0.55 -14.72
N VAL A 278 16.82 -1.76 -14.64
CA VAL A 278 16.20 -2.45 -15.79
C VAL A 278 15.02 -1.63 -16.34
N ILE A 279 14.15 -1.12 -15.45
CA ILE A 279 13.03 -0.26 -15.86
C ILE A 279 13.56 0.98 -16.56
N GLY A 280 14.56 1.67 -15.98
CA GLY A 280 15.15 2.87 -16.57
C GLY A 280 15.81 2.60 -17.91
N PHE A 281 16.52 1.48 -18.04
CA PHE A 281 17.17 1.05 -19.29
C PHE A 281 16.16 0.69 -20.39
N THR A 282 14.95 0.33 -20.08
CA THR A 282 13.91 0.03 -21.09
C THR A 282 13.05 1.25 -21.45
N SER A 283 13.04 2.30 -20.63
CA SER A 283 12.09 3.43 -20.75
C SER A 283 12.65 4.70 -21.37
N TRP A 284 13.93 4.76 -21.74
CA TRP A 284 14.65 5.97 -22.21
C TRP A 284 14.20 6.48 -23.59
N THR A 285 13.61 5.65 -24.42
CA THR A 285 13.35 5.92 -25.84
C THR A 285 12.48 7.15 -26.10
N TRP A 286 11.44 7.33 -25.29
CA TRP A 286 10.57 8.49 -25.39
C TRP A 286 11.34 9.79 -25.07
N THR A 287 12.14 9.80 -24.00
CA THR A 287 12.95 10.95 -23.61
C THR A 287 13.97 11.29 -24.70
N ALA A 288 14.62 10.29 -25.30
CA ALA A 288 15.59 10.51 -26.39
C ALA A 288 14.97 11.21 -27.60
N ARG A 289 13.82 10.73 -28.06
CA ARG A 289 13.11 11.36 -29.19
C ARG A 289 12.68 12.78 -28.88
N SER A 290 12.16 12.99 -27.71
CA SER A 290 11.64 14.29 -27.28
C SER A 290 12.76 15.31 -27.10
N VAL A 291 13.86 14.93 -26.45
CA VAL A 291 15.05 15.78 -26.32
C VAL A 291 15.66 16.10 -27.70
N ARG A 292 15.80 15.08 -28.58
CA ARG A 292 16.25 15.26 -29.94
C ARG A 292 15.45 16.34 -30.66
N SER A 293 14.13 16.29 -30.59
CA SER A 293 13.27 17.28 -31.24
C SER A 293 13.54 18.72 -30.74
N GLN A 294 13.70 18.91 -29.43
CA GLN A 294 14.02 20.18 -28.82
C GLN A 294 15.41 20.68 -29.27
N VAL A 295 16.40 19.79 -29.31
CA VAL A 295 17.77 20.14 -29.71
C VAL A 295 17.84 20.55 -31.17
N ILE A 296 17.15 19.86 -32.09
CA ILE A 296 17.06 20.21 -33.48
C ILE A 296 16.53 21.64 -33.69
N SER A 297 15.53 22.04 -32.88
CA SER A 297 14.96 23.39 -32.94
C SER A 297 15.90 24.47 -32.45
N LEU A 298 16.86 24.12 -31.57
CA LEU A 298 17.82 25.07 -30.98
C LEU A 298 19.17 25.15 -31.68
N ARG A 299 19.63 24.03 -32.29
CA ARG A 299 20.99 23.90 -32.82
C ARG A 299 21.35 24.93 -33.88
N ASN A 300 20.37 25.52 -34.57
CA ASN A 300 20.53 26.52 -35.62
C ASN A 300 20.23 27.94 -35.15
N ARG A 301 19.98 28.18 -33.87
CA ARG A 301 19.74 29.49 -33.28
C ARG A 301 21.05 30.33 -33.27
N ASP A 302 20.91 31.65 -33.37
CA ASP A 302 22.04 32.59 -33.50
C ASP A 302 23.07 32.43 -32.38
N HIS A 303 22.65 32.28 -31.12
CA HIS A 303 23.56 32.11 -30.00
C HIS A 303 24.39 30.82 -30.10
N VAL A 304 23.81 29.73 -30.61
CA VAL A 304 24.54 28.48 -30.84
C VAL A 304 25.49 28.59 -31.99
N ASN A 305 25.09 29.29 -33.07
CA ASN A 305 25.95 29.55 -34.22
C ASN A 305 27.13 30.44 -33.85
N LEU A 306 26.92 31.47 -33.03
CA LEU A 306 28.02 32.32 -32.51
C LEU A 306 29.03 31.51 -31.71
N SER A 307 28.58 30.60 -30.87
CA SER A 307 29.46 29.70 -30.11
C SER A 307 30.26 28.76 -31.02
N LYS A 308 29.63 28.22 -32.09
CA LYS A 308 30.36 27.44 -33.13
C LYS A 308 31.43 28.27 -33.83
N LEU A 309 31.10 29.48 -34.23
CA LEU A 309 32.04 30.40 -34.90
C LEU A 309 33.19 30.83 -33.97
N SER A 310 32.95 30.91 -32.67
CA SER A 310 33.96 31.18 -31.65
C SER A 310 34.88 29.99 -31.37
N GLY A 311 34.68 28.84 -32.05
CA GLY A 311 35.52 27.65 -31.90
C GLY A 311 35.29 26.85 -30.62
N HIS A 312 34.14 27.02 -29.95
CA HIS A 312 33.83 26.27 -28.76
C HIS A 312 33.62 24.77 -29.06
N SER A 313 34.07 23.90 -28.16
CA SER A 313 33.91 22.45 -28.31
C SER A 313 32.42 22.04 -28.22
N LEU A 314 32.07 20.90 -28.84
CA LEU A 314 30.73 20.30 -28.81
C LEU A 314 30.18 20.22 -27.39
N ILE A 315 30.95 19.66 -26.45
CA ILE A 315 30.52 19.49 -25.07
C ILE A 315 30.19 20.85 -24.43
N ARG A 316 31.00 21.86 -24.65
CA ARG A 316 30.74 23.20 -24.12
C ARG A 316 29.44 23.77 -24.69
N ILE A 317 29.24 23.73 -25.99
CA ILE A 317 28.02 24.22 -26.63
C ILE A 317 26.79 23.52 -26.11
N VAL A 318 26.84 22.18 -26.01
CA VAL A 318 25.72 21.39 -25.51
C VAL A 318 25.39 21.74 -24.06
N LEU A 319 26.41 21.88 -23.19
CA LEU A 319 26.19 22.14 -21.76
C LEU A 319 25.82 23.59 -21.43
N THR A 320 26.37 24.58 -22.21
CA THR A 320 26.19 26.02 -21.92
C THR A 320 25.11 26.68 -22.75
N ASP A 321 24.91 26.24 -24.00
CA ASP A 321 24.07 26.94 -24.97
C ASP A 321 22.80 26.17 -25.36
N ILE A 322 22.75 24.88 -25.09
CA ILE A 322 21.56 24.05 -25.40
C ILE A 322 20.87 23.58 -24.13
N LEU A 323 21.59 22.88 -23.23
CA LEU A 323 20.98 22.25 -22.03
C LEU A 323 20.23 23.25 -21.14
N PRO A 324 20.71 24.49 -20.88
CA PRO A 324 19.95 25.44 -20.09
C PRO A 324 18.59 25.83 -20.69
N TYR A 325 18.47 25.84 -22.01
CA TYR A 325 17.20 26.16 -22.70
C TYR A 325 16.18 25.00 -22.66
N ILE A 326 16.64 23.77 -22.57
CA ILE A 326 15.76 22.60 -22.45
C ILE A 326 15.67 22.09 -21.03
N ALA A 327 16.32 22.72 -20.04
CA ALA A 327 16.38 22.22 -18.66
C ALA A 327 15.00 22.00 -18.03
N SER A 328 14.07 22.93 -18.25
CA SER A 328 12.68 22.78 -17.79
C SER A 328 11.99 21.56 -18.40
N TYR A 329 12.23 21.32 -19.68
CA TYR A 329 11.71 20.15 -20.39
C TYR A 329 12.32 18.85 -19.84
N VAL A 330 13.63 18.85 -19.54
CA VAL A 330 14.29 17.67 -18.93
C VAL A 330 13.73 17.36 -17.55
N VAL A 331 13.44 18.39 -16.73
CA VAL A 331 12.79 18.22 -15.43
C VAL A 331 11.39 17.62 -15.58
N MET A 332 10.60 18.09 -16.53
CA MET A 332 9.28 17.54 -16.83
C MET A 332 9.37 16.08 -17.29
N ALA A 333 10.31 15.78 -18.20
CA ALA A 333 10.57 14.42 -18.67
C ALA A 333 10.97 13.50 -17.49
N PHE A 334 11.81 13.98 -16.59
CA PHE A 334 12.22 13.25 -15.39
C PHE A 334 11.02 12.89 -14.49
N ILE A 335 10.14 13.86 -14.19
CA ILE A 335 8.95 13.61 -13.37
C ILE A 335 8.04 12.56 -14.01
N LEU A 336 7.86 12.62 -15.34
CA LEU A 336 7.10 11.61 -16.08
C LEU A 336 7.77 10.23 -16.02
N GLN A 337 9.09 10.17 -16.15
CA GLN A 337 9.84 8.91 -16.06
C GLN A 337 9.77 8.30 -14.66
N VAL A 338 9.79 9.12 -13.60
CA VAL A 338 9.58 8.64 -12.22
C VAL A 338 8.20 8.02 -12.08
N SER A 339 7.15 8.71 -12.52
CA SER A 339 5.76 8.20 -12.46
C SER A 339 5.62 6.90 -13.27
N SER A 340 6.14 6.86 -14.49
CA SER A 340 6.13 5.67 -15.34
C SER A 340 6.92 4.51 -14.74
N GLY A 341 8.04 4.80 -14.07
CA GLY A 341 8.87 3.81 -13.40
C GLY A 341 8.15 3.13 -12.23
N ILE A 342 7.41 3.89 -11.43
CA ILE A 342 6.59 3.35 -10.33
C ILE A 342 5.50 2.43 -10.88
N LEU A 343 4.81 2.85 -11.95
CA LEU A 343 3.78 2.03 -12.58
C LEU A 343 4.35 0.76 -13.22
N ALA A 344 5.52 0.86 -13.87
CA ALA A 344 6.20 -0.28 -14.46
C ALA A 344 6.64 -1.31 -13.41
N GLU A 345 7.16 -0.84 -12.26
CA GLU A 345 7.48 -1.70 -11.12
C GLU A 345 6.23 -2.40 -10.59
N ALA A 346 5.15 -1.65 -10.38
CA ALA A 346 3.90 -2.21 -9.89
C ALA A 346 3.34 -3.30 -10.82
N GLN A 347 3.38 -3.07 -12.13
CA GLN A 347 2.95 -4.06 -13.13
C GLN A 347 3.85 -5.31 -13.13
N LEU A 348 5.16 -5.13 -13.02
CA LEU A 348 6.13 -6.22 -12.99
C LEU A 348 5.98 -7.06 -11.71
N SER A 349 5.86 -6.40 -10.58
CA SER A 349 5.66 -7.02 -9.27
C SER A 349 4.34 -7.76 -9.18
N LEU A 350 3.28 -7.24 -9.81
CA LEU A 350 1.97 -7.91 -9.88
C LEU A 350 2.06 -9.28 -10.56
N LEU A 351 2.99 -9.45 -11.49
CA LEU A 351 3.28 -10.74 -12.13
C LEU A 351 4.27 -11.62 -11.33
N GLY A 352 4.71 -11.21 -10.16
CA GLY A 352 5.71 -11.91 -9.38
C GLY A 352 7.14 -11.78 -9.92
N LEU A 353 7.38 -10.84 -10.83
CA LEU A 353 8.68 -10.57 -11.46
C LEU A 353 9.39 -9.34 -10.89
N GLY A 354 8.83 -8.71 -9.87
CA GLY A 354 9.40 -7.58 -9.15
C GLY A 354 10.57 -7.95 -8.24
N PRO A 355 10.95 -7.03 -7.33
CA PRO A 355 11.99 -7.27 -6.33
C PRO A 355 11.70 -8.49 -5.46
N ARG A 356 12.73 -9.00 -4.75
CA ARG A 356 12.57 -10.14 -3.85
C ARG A 356 11.48 -9.90 -2.82
N THR A 357 10.54 -10.84 -2.74
CA THR A 357 9.35 -10.77 -1.89
C THR A 357 9.62 -10.80 -0.40
N THR A 358 10.79 -11.30 0.01
CA THR A 358 11.12 -11.52 1.42
C THR A 358 11.93 -10.40 2.07
N VAL A 359 12.43 -9.45 1.27
CA VAL A 359 13.40 -8.44 1.75
C VAL A 359 12.81 -7.02 1.74
N THR A 360 12.03 -6.69 0.72
CA THR A 360 11.52 -5.32 0.51
C THR A 360 10.07 -5.34 0.08
N PRO A 361 9.17 -4.68 0.85
CA PRO A 361 7.80 -4.48 0.40
C PRO A 361 7.79 -3.45 -0.74
N THR A 362 6.98 -3.70 -1.76
CA THR A 362 6.63 -2.70 -2.78
C THR A 362 5.12 -2.68 -2.98
N LEU A 363 4.59 -1.57 -3.51
CA LEU A 363 3.16 -1.46 -3.76
C LEU A 363 2.67 -2.55 -4.73
N GLY A 364 3.45 -2.83 -5.77
CA GLY A 364 3.12 -3.90 -6.71
C GLY A 364 3.14 -5.29 -6.08
N LEU A 365 4.05 -5.53 -5.15
CA LEU A 365 4.16 -6.81 -4.45
C LEU A 365 3.01 -7.04 -3.46
N MET A 366 2.63 -6.01 -2.70
CA MET A 366 1.42 -6.08 -1.87
C MET A 366 0.19 -6.41 -2.71
N MET A 367 0.07 -5.81 -3.89
CA MET A 367 -1.02 -6.09 -4.82
C MET A 367 -0.97 -7.52 -5.36
N ASN A 368 0.23 -8.05 -5.66
CA ASN A 368 0.43 -9.44 -6.08
C ASN A 368 -0.06 -10.41 -4.99
N TRP A 369 0.33 -10.21 -3.74
CA TRP A 369 -0.13 -11.06 -2.63
C TRP A 369 -1.64 -10.97 -2.41
N ALA A 370 -2.21 -9.77 -2.44
CA ALA A 370 -3.64 -9.60 -2.32
C ALA A 370 -4.42 -10.37 -3.41
N MET A 371 -3.91 -10.38 -4.65
CA MET A 371 -4.51 -11.14 -5.75
C MET A 371 -4.29 -12.65 -5.62
N LEU A 372 -3.06 -13.06 -5.31
CA LEU A 372 -2.68 -14.48 -5.18
C LEU A 372 -3.49 -15.18 -4.10
N TYR A 373 -3.71 -14.50 -2.97
CA TYR A 373 -4.48 -15.02 -1.85
C TYR A 373 -5.97 -14.62 -1.87
N SER A 374 -6.45 -14.18 -3.03
CA SER A 374 -7.88 -13.95 -3.30
C SER A 374 -8.54 -12.92 -2.36
N ALA A 375 -7.79 -11.90 -1.91
CA ALA A 375 -8.32 -10.86 -1.03
C ALA A 375 -9.58 -10.17 -1.59
N HIS A 376 -9.66 -10.02 -2.92
CA HIS A 376 -10.78 -9.39 -3.60
C HIS A 376 -12.07 -10.24 -3.55
N THR A 377 -11.96 -11.57 -3.62
CA THR A 377 -13.10 -12.50 -3.50
C THR A 377 -13.53 -12.70 -2.05
N ASN A 378 -12.60 -12.60 -1.11
CA ASN A 378 -12.85 -12.74 0.33
C ASN A 378 -13.38 -11.45 0.97
N GLY A 379 -13.55 -10.37 0.19
CA GLY A 379 -13.98 -9.06 0.70
C GLY A 379 -12.94 -8.33 1.55
N SER A 380 -11.67 -8.75 1.53
CA SER A 380 -10.57 -8.17 2.30
C SER A 380 -10.01 -6.90 1.60
N TRP A 381 -10.86 -5.88 1.46
CA TRP A 381 -10.57 -4.65 0.73
C TRP A 381 -9.35 -3.89 1.27
N TRP A 382 -9.03 -4.02 2.54
CA TRP A 382 -7.89 -3.35 3.19
C TRP A 382 -6.54 -3.83 2.69
N ALA A 383 -6.46 -5.03 2.12
CA ALA A 383 -5.22 -5.58 1.60
C ALA A 383 -4.85 -5.04 0.21
N TYR A 384 -5.82 -4.56 -0.58
CA TYR A 384 -5.58 -4.11 -1.96
C TYR A 384 -6.03 -2.66 -2.23
N PHE A 385 -7.15 -2.20 -1.68
CA PHE A 385 -7.67 -0.87 -1.97
C PHE A 385 -6.73 0.28 -1.55
N PRO A 386 -6.11 0.27 -0.33
CA PRO A 386 -5.13 1.28 0.04
C PRO A 386 -3.90 1.29 -0.87
N VAL A 387 -3.50 0.14 -1.41
CA VAL A 387 -2.40 0.01 -2.37
C VAL A 387 -2.75 0.69 -3.70
N ILE A 388 -3.93 0.39 -4.25
CA ILE A 388 -4.43 1.04 -5.47
C ILE A 388 -4.52 2.55 -5.29
N LEU A 389 -5.08 2.99 -4.16
CA LEU A 389 -5.20 4.41 -3.84
C LEU A 389 -3.82 5.09 -3.77
N SER A 390 -2.84 4.45 -3.14
CA SER A 390 -1.48 4.98 -3.03
C SER A 390 -0.80 5.12 -4.40
N ILE A 391 -0.83 4.08 -5.25
CA ILE A 391 -0.29 4.13 -6.62
C ILE A 391 -0.98 5.26 -7.41
N THR A 392 -2.30 5.34 -7.31
CA THR A 392 -3.09 6.36 -8.01
C THR A 392 -2.71 7.76 -7.54
N LEU A 393 -2.65 8.01 -6.23
CA LEU A 393 -2.31 9.32 -5.68
C LEU A 393 -0.88 9.75 -6.02
N ILE A 394 0.10 8.83 -5.97
CA ILE A 394 1.49 9.13 -6.35
C ILE A 394 1.55 9.50 -7.84
N SER A 395 1.00 8.65 -8.71
CA SER A 395 1.03 8.90 -10.14
C SER A 395 0.25 10.17 -10.53
N PHE A 396 -0.92 10.38 -9.92
CA PHE A 396 -1.74 11.58 -10.14
C PHE A 396 -1.01 12.84 -9.69
N SER A 397 -0.39 12.83 -8.51
CA SER A 397 0.36 13.99 -7.99
C SER A 397 1.53 14.38 -8.90
N LEU A 398 2.33 13.40 -9.35
CA LEU A 398 3.45 13.63 -10.26
C LEU A 398 2.96 14.14 -11.64
N ASN A 399 1.92 13.57 -12.20
CA ASN A 399 1.33 14.04 -13.47
C ASN A 399 0.72 15.43 -13.34
N LEU A 400 0.09 15.74 -12.21
CA LEU A 400 -0.47 17.06 -11.95
C LEU A 400 0.63 18.11 -11.81
N MET A 401 1.74 17.79 -11.12
CA MET A 401 2.94 18.63 -11.06
C MET A 401 3.52 18.86 -12.45
N ASN A 402 3.64 17.82 -13.26
CA ASN A 402 4.14 17.92 -14.62
C ASN A 402 3.28 18.84 -15.49
N THR A 403 1.94 18.66 -15.44
CA THR A 403 1.00 19.54 -16.18
C THR A 403 1.11 20.99 -15.72
N GLY A 404 1.30 21.21 -14.42
CA GLY A 404 1.50 22.56 -13.87
C GLY A 404 2.82 23.21 -14.35
N LEU A 405 3.90 22.43 -14.44
CA LEU A 405 5.17 22.88 -15.01
C LEU A 405 5.03 23.24 -16.50
N ASP A 406 4.36 22.37 -17.27
CA ASP A 406 4.14 22.62 -18.70
C ASP A 406 3.41 23.95 -18.94
N GLN A 407 2.36 24.25 -18.18
CA GLN A 407 1.66 25.55 -18.28
C GLN A 407 2.53 26.77 -17.92
N VAL A 408 3.52 26.60 -17.04
CA VAL A 408 4.43 27.69 -16.66
C VAL A 408 5.48 27.93 -17.74
N PHE A 409 6.01 26.86 -18.33
CA PHE A 409 7.09 26.95 -19.32
C PHE A 409 6.59 27.14 -20.76
N ASN A 410 5.33 26.75 -21.04
CA ASN A 410 4.70 26.96 -22.35
C ASN A 410 3.50 27.93 -22.21
N PRO A 411 3.73 29.24 -22.40
CA PRO A 411 2.70 30.25 -22.19
C PRO A 411 1.47 30.12 -23.10
N THR A 412 1.59 29.38 -24.22
CA THR A 412 0.48 29.17 -25.16
C THR A 412 -0.60 28.22 -24.63
N LEU A 413 -0.34 27.54 -23.50
CA LEU A 413 -1.28 26.64 -22.83
C LEU A 413 -1.98 27.28 -21.62
N ARG A 414 -1.93 28.61 -21.50
CA ARG A 414 -2.51 29.36 -20.36
C ARG A 414 -3.98 29.73 -20.51
N ASP A 415 -4.65 29.29 -21.55
CA ASP A 415 -6.08 29.53 -21.79
C ASP A 415 -6.99 28.54 -21.06
#